data_d673cd2ad92ba0920d98e60aaa6d60ab
#
_entry.id   d673cd2ad92ba0920d98e60aaa6d60ab
#
_cell.length_a   1.000
_cell.length_b   1.000
_cell.length_c   1.000
_cell.angle_alpha   90.00
_cell.angle_beta   90.00
_cell.angle_gamma   90.00
#
_symmetry.space_group_name_H-M   'P 1'
#
loop_
_entity.id
_entity.type
_entity.pdbx_description
1 polymer ?
#
loop_
_entity_poly.entity_id
_entity_poly.type
_entity_poly.pdbx_seq_one_letter_code
_entity_poly.pdbx_strand_id
1 'polypeptide(L)'
;LDVAACYANHNADLTRTIPVSGKFTRRQKAVYNAVLRVMRASIAGATVGKLSRDWLKESQAMMNEELLSLGLLKKSDIKKQTEDEPACRKYFMHGLGHPLGLDVHDVGFTTEPFAPGWVLTVEPGIYIPDEKIGVRLANYLSIRPDQVTQETLKTSVPSGRVAAR
;
A
#
# COMPACT_ATOMS: atom_id res chain seq x y z
N LEU A 1 5.69 -12.19 2.09
CA LEU A 1 7.07 -11.88 2.46
C LEU A 1 7.15 -10.42 2.81
N ASP A 2 7.57 -10.14 4.01
CA ASP A 2 7.87 -8.80 4.51
C ASP A 2 9.35 -8.80 4.87
N VAL A 3 10.13 -8.04 4.14
CA VAL A 3 11.60 -8.13 4.17
C VAL A 3 12.22 -6.75 4.19
N ALA A 4 13.25 -6.61 5.01
CA ALA A 4 14.04 -5.40 5.13
C ALA A 4 15.52 -5.71 4.99
N ALA A 5 16.27 -4.74 4.48
CA ALA A 5 17.71 -4.72 4.51
C ALA A 5 18.16 -3.40 5.14
N CYS A 6 19.33 -3.39 5.76
CA CYS A 6 19.94 -2.18 6.29
C CYS A 6 21.30 -1.97 5.62
N TYR A 7 21.55 -0.75 5.13
CA TYR A 7 22.83 -0.35 4.60
C TYR A 7 23.22 1.03 5.13
N ALA A 8 24.39 1.15 5.70
CA ALA A 8 24.88 2.39 6.32
C ALA A 8 23.86 3.00 7.29
N ASN A 9 23.24 2.16 8.13
CA ASN A 9 22.20 2.50 9.09
C ASN A 9 20.87 3.02 8.48
N HIS A 10 20.68 2.92 7.17
CA HIS A 10 19.39 3.21 6.54
C HIS A 10 18.66 1.91 6.27
N ASN A 11 17.41 1.87 6.70
CA ASN A 11 16.55 0.70 6.56
C ASN A 11 15.76 0.73 5.23
N ALA A 12 15.47 -0.46 4.71
CA ALA A 12 14.48 -0.68 3.66
C ALA A 12 13.26 -1.34 4.26
N ASP A 13 12.15 -1.26 3.56
CA ASP A 13 10.90 -1.93 3.91
C ASP A 13 10.15 -2.32 2.64
N LEU A 14 10.00 -3.62 2.43
CA LEU A 14 9.43 -4.17 1.20
C LEU A 14 8.52 -5.35 1.53
N THR A 15 7.25 -5.25 1.13
CA THR A 15 6.33 -6.39 1.18
C THR A 15 5.97 -6.87 -0.22
N ARG A 16 6.02 -8.19 -0.40
CA ARG A 16 5.53 -8.88 -1.60
C ARG A 16 4.63 -10.03 -1.22
N THR A 17 3.51 -10.16 -1.92
CA THR A 17 2.59 -11.29 -1.77
C THR A 17 2.72 -12.21 -2.98
N ILE A 18 3.00 -13.47 -2.72
CA ILE A 18 3.07 -14.53 -3.73
C ILE A 18 2.16 -15.68 -3.31
N PRO A 19 1.52 -16.40 -4.23
CA PRO A 19 0.72 -17.57 -3.90
C PRO A 19 1.63 -18.74 -3.54
N VAL A 20 1.34 -19.43 -2.43
CA VAL A 20 2.11 -20.61 -1.97
C VAL A 20 2.16 -21.70 -3.05
N SER A 21 1.08 -21.86 -3.81
CA SER A 21 0.99 -22.81 -4.92
C SER A 21 1.77 -22.41 -6.18
N GLY A 22 2.46 -21.27 -6.17
CA GLY A 22 3.18 -20.72 -7.33
C GLY A 22 2.27 -20.13 -8.42
N LYS A 23 0.93 -20.19 -8.27
CA LYS A 23 -0.02 -19.67 -9.24
C LYS A 23 -1.22 -19.02 -8.56
N PHE A 24 -1.51 -17.77 -8.91
CA PHE A 24 -2.69 -17.07 -8.41
C PHE A 24 -3.98 -17.70 -8.93
N THR A 25 -4.93 -17.91 -8.05
CA THR A 25 -6.33 -18.12 -8.45
C THR A 25 -6.91 -16.82 -9.04
N ARG A 26 -8.03 -16.93 -9.75
CA ARG A 26 -8.73 -15.75 -10.29
C ARG A 26 -9.06 -14.72 -9.18
N ARG A 27 -9.52 -15.19 -8.01
CA ARG A 27 -9.87 -14.34 -6.88
C ARG A 27 -8.64 -13.68 -6.26
N GLN A 28 -7.61 -14.44 -5.98
CA GLN A 28 -6.33 -13.91 -5.45
C GLN A 28 -5.74 -12.84 -6.39
N LYS A 29 -5.76 -13.10 -7.71
CA LYS A 29 -5.27 -12.13 -8.70
C LYS A 29 -6.11 -10.85 -8.72
N ALA A 30 -7.44 -10.95 -8.55
CA ALA A 30 -8.31 -9.79 -8.48
C ALA A 30 -7.98 -8.93 -7.26
N VAL A 31 -7.84 -9.54 -6.07
CA VAL A 31 -7.46 -8.85 -4.83
C VAL A 31 -6.05 -8.23 -4.97
N TYR A 32 -5.08 -8.98 -5.49
CA TYR A 32 -3.72 -8.48 -5.71
C TYR A 32 -3.70 -7.23 -6.61
N ASN A 33 -4.42 -7.27 -7.72
CA ASN A 33 -4.48 -6.17 -8.66
C ASN A 33 -5.17 -4.93 -8.06
N ALA A 34 -6.17 -5.11 -7.20
CA ALA A 34 -6.81 -4.03 -6.46
C ALA A 34 -5.81 -3.32 -5.54
N VAL A 35 -5.09 -4.08 -4.71
CA VAL A 35 -4.02 -3.52 -3.85
C VAL A 35 -2.95 -2.82 -4.67
N LEU A 36 -2.52 -3.40 -5.79
CA LEU A 36 -1.51 -2.81 -6.68
C LEU A 36 -1.96 -1.47 -7.28
N ARG A 37 -3.25 -1.35 -7.66
CA ARG A 37 -3.78 -0.07 -8.17
C ARG A 37 -3.79 1.00 -7.08
N VAL A 38 -4.25 0.67 -5.88
CA VAL A 38 -4.22 1.60 -4.74
C VAL A 38 -2.78 2.03 -4.44
N MET A 39 -1.84 1.09 -4.36
CA MET A 39 -0.44 1.39 -4.10
C MET A 39 0.14 2.38 -5.12
N ARG A 40 -0.06 2.11 -6.43
CA ARG A 40 0.45 2.98 -7.50
C ARG A 40 -0.15 4.37 -7.45
N ALA A 41 -1.45 4.47 -7.21
CA ALA A 41 -2.13 5.74 -7.11
C ALA A 41 -1.69 6.51 -5.84
N SER A 42 -1.50 5.82 -4.72
CA SER A 42 -0.99 6.41 -3.47
C SER A 42 0.44 6.94 -3.63
N ILE A 43 1.30 6.20 -4.32
CA ILE A 43 2.65 6.66 -4.66
C ILE A 43 2.59 7.93 -5.52
N ALA A 44 1.77 7.93 -6.56
CA ALA A 44 1.60 9.11 -7.43
C ALA A 44 1.00 10.33 -6.68
N GLY A 45 0.18 10.07 -5.67
CA GLY A 45 -0.44 11.09 -4.83
C GLY A 45 0.45 11.65 -3.72
N ALA A 46 1.58 11.03 -3.42
CA ALA A 46 2.51 11.50 -2.38
C ALA A 46 3.41 12.62 -2.93
N THR A 47 2.91 13.86 -2.86
CA THR A 47 3.57 15.03 -3.44
C THR A 47 4.00 16.03 -2.37
N VAL A 48 5.00 16.86 -2.68
CA VAL A 48 5.43 17.96 -1.81
C VAL A 48 4.25 18.85 -1.44
N GLY A 49 4.17 19.24 -0.17
CA GLY A 49 3.11 20.09 0.34
C GLY A 49 1.83 19.37 0.75
N LYS A 50 1.67 18.09 0.41
CA LYS A 50 0.50 17.30 0.84
C LYS A 50 0.62 16.87 2.29
N LEU A 51 -0.47 16.97 3.05
CA LEU A 51 -0.54 16.44 4.40
C LEU A 51 -0.75 14.92 4.38
N SER A 52 -0.09 14.22 5.29
CA SER A 52 -0.22 12.77 5.45
C SER A 52 -1.68 12.31 5.62
N ARG A 53 -2.47 13.05 6.39
CA ARG A 53 -3.91 12.77 6.60
C ARG A 53 -4.72 12.85 5.29
N ASP A 54 -4.43 13.82 4.44
CA ASP A 54 -5.15 14.01 3.17
C ASP A 54 -4.75 12.93 2.17
N TRP A 55 -3.47 12.58 2.14
CA TRP A 55 -2.95 11.44 1.38
C TRP A 55 -3.60 10.11 1.80
N LEU A 56 -3.75 9.87 3.11
CA LEU A 56 -4.46 8.70 3.63
C LEU A 56 -5.94 8.69 3.21
N LYS A 57 -6.65 9.81 3.33
CA LYS A 57 -8.07 9.93 2.92
C LYS A 57 -8.26 9.63 1.44
N GLU A 58 -7.42 10.16 0.57
CA GLU A 58 -7.46 9.87 -0.86
C GLU A 58 -7.26 8.37 -1.14
N SER A 59 -6.30 7.75 -0.45
CA SER A 59 -6.02 6.33 -0.59
C SER A 59 -7.16 5.45 -0.06
N GLN A 60 -7.80 5.85 1.04
CA GLN A 60 -9.00 5.19 1.57
C GLN A 60 -10.19 5.28 0.61
N ALA A 61 -10.36 6.43 -0.05
CA ALA A 61 -11.41 6.58 -1.06
C ALA A 61 -11.18 5.61 -2.24
N MET A 62 -9.95 5.52 -2.74
CA MET A 62 -9.59 4.56 -3.79
C MET A 62 -9.78 3.11 -3.32
N MET A 63 -9.40 2.81 -2.08
CA MET A 63 -9.60 1.48 -1.48
C MET A 63 -11.09 1.13 -1.42
N ASN A 64 -11.96 2.06 -1.06
CA ASN A 64 -13.41 1.86 -1.07
C ASN A 64 -13.93 1.45 -2.46
N GLU A 65 -13.48 2.11 -3.53
CA GLU A 65 -13.88 1.76 -4.91
C GLU A 65 -13.40 0.35 -5.29
N GLU A 66 -12.18 0.00 -4.93
CA GLU A 66 -11.66 -1.36 -5.18
C GLU A 66 -12.45 -2.42 -4.40
N LEU A 67 -12.77 -2.17 -3.14
CA LEU A 67 -13.55 -3.09 -2.32
C LEU A 67 -15.00 -3.24 -2.81
N LEU A 68 -15.62 -2.15 -3.34
CA LEU A 68 -16.89 -2.23 -4.04
C LEU A 68 -16.80 -3.11 -5.30
N SER A 69 -15.76 -2.90 -6.10
CA SER A 69 -15.52 -3.69 -7.32
C SER A 69 -15.29 -5.18 -7.03
N LEU A 70 -14.66 -5.49 -5.91
CA LEU A 70 -14.43 -6.86 -5.43
C LEU A 70 -15.68 -7.50 -4.79
N GLY A 71 -16.78 -6.74 -4.61
CA GLY A 71 -17.99 -7.19 -3.93
C GLY A 71 -17.85 -7.33 -2.41
N LEU A 72 -16.82 -6.74 -1.82
CA LEU A 72 -16.53 -6.79 -0.39
C LEU A 72 -17.28 -5.70 0.40
N LEU A 73 -17.55 -4.57 -0.22
CA LEU A 73 -18.37 -3.49 0.33
C LEU A 73 -19.61 -3.28 -0.55
N LYS A 74 -20.62 -2.65 0.03
CA LYS A 74 -21.82 -2.15 -0.65
C LYS A 74 -21.82 -0.63 -0.64
N LYS A 75 -22.53 -0.01 -1.58
CA LYS A 75 -22.72 1.47 -1.59
C LYS A 75 -23.36 1.99 -0.30
N SER A 76 -24.17 1.15 0.38
CA SER A 76 -24.74 1.48 1.69
C SER A 76 -23.69 1.63 2.77
N ASP A 77 -22.59 0.86 2.71
CA ASP A 77 -21.52 0.91 3.71
C ASP A 77 -20.73 2.21 3.56
N ILE A 78 -20.46 2.61 2.31
CA ILE A 78 -19.83 3.90 2.01
C ILE A 78 -20.70 5.09 2.49
N LYS A 79 -22.03 5.00 2.33
CA LYS A 79 -22.92 6.07 2.80
C LYS A 79 -22.97 6.24 4.32
N LYS A 80 -22.65 5.17 5.05
CA LYS A 80 -22.67 5.14 6.53
C LYS A 80 -21.32 5.44 7.16
N GLN A 81 -20.25 5.49 6.36
CA GLN A 81 -18.91 5.75 6.90
C GLN A 81 -18.80 7.14 7.51
N THR A 82 -17.91 7.27 8.46
CA THR A 82 -17.48 8.54 9.04
C THR A 82 -16.00 8.78 8.74
N GLU A 83 -15.49 9.95 9.10
CA GLU A 83 -14.06 10.24 8.97
C GLU A 83 -13.21 9.33 9.85
N ASP A 84 -13.70 9.03 11.06
CA ASP A 84 -13.01 8.16 12.03
C ASP A 84 -13.17 6.67 11.71
N GLU A 85 -14.25 6.31 11.02
CA GLU A 85 -14.58 4.93 10.65
C GLU A 85 -14.85 4.82 9.14
N PRO A 86 -13.80 4.91 8.32
CA PRO A 86 -13.94 4.72 6.88
C PRO A 86 -14.30 3.25 6.56
N ALA A 87 -15.18 3.05 5.59
CA ALA A 87 -15.74 1.73 5.26
C ALA A 87 -14.67 0.70 4.89
N CYS A 88 -13.58 1.14 4.25
CA CYS A 88 -12.46 0.27 3.88
C CYS A 88 -11.77 -0.35 5.09
N ARG A 89 -11.87 0.24 6.31
CA ARG A 89 -11.17 -0.24 7.51
C ARG A 89 -11.52 -1.68 7.87
N LYS A 90 -12.68 -2.16 7.44
CA LYS A 90 -13.08 -3.56 7.59
C LYS A 90 -12.10 -4.54 6.94
N TYR A 91 -11.46 -4.14 5.85
CA TYR A 91 -10.55 -4.98 5.07
C TYR A 91 -9.14 -4.38 4.93
N PHE A 92 -8.97 -3.12 5.30
CA PHE A 92 -7.72 -2.38 5.34
C PHE A 92 -7.64 -1.63 6.68
N MET A 93 -7.20 -2.33 7.72
CA MET A 93 -7.31 -1.88 9.11
C MET A 93 -6.09 -1.12 9.65
N HIS A 94 -5.03 -0.99 8.88
CA HIS A 94 -3.79 -0.30 9.28
C HIS A 94 -3.57 1.01 8.50
N GLY A 95 -2.51 1.74 8.83
CA GLY A 95 -2.09 2.94 8.11
C GLY A 95 -1.62 2.65 6.68
N LEU A 96 -1.53 3.69 5.88
CA LEU A 96 -1.07 3.58 4.49
C LEU A 96 0.45 3.45 4.41
N GLY A 97 1.18 4.01 5.37
CA GLY A 97 2.63 4.00 5.41
C GLY A 97 3.17 4.83 6.57
N HIS A 98 4.47 4.86 6.70
CA HIS A 98 5.20 5.54 7.76
C HIS A 98 6.53 6.11 7.24
N PRO A 99 7.16 7.07 7.97
CA PRO A 99 8.54 7.47 7.69
C PRO A 99 9.50 6.28 7.80
N LEU A 100 10.53 6.29 6.97
CA LEU A 100 11.55 5.26 6.89
C LEU A 100 12.93 5.91 6.85
N GLY A 101 13.87 5.44 7.66
CA GLY A 101 15.22 6.00 7.74
C GLY A 101 16.16 5.18 8.60
N LEU A 102 16.67 5.76 9.69
CA LEU A 102 17.53 5.09 10.66
C LEU A 102 16.78 4.00 11.42
N ASP A 103 15.50 4.21 11.66
CA ASP A 103 14.57 3.19 12.13
C ASP A 103 13.60 2.78 11.02
N VAL A 104 13.11 1.54 11.05
CA VAL A 104 12.09 1.08 10.10
C VAL A 104 10.81 1.89 10.26
N HIS A 105 10.36 2.12 11.49
CA HIS A 105 9.34 3.11 11.84
C HIS A 105 10.04 4.34 12.39
N ASP A 106 10.50 5.19 11.49
CA ASP A 106 11.32 6.34 11.85
C ASP A 106 10.46 7.52 12.33
N VAL A 107 11.12 8.48 12.97
CA VAL A 107 10.48 9.72 13.40
C VAL A 107 9.95 10.50 12.21
N GLY A 108 8.81 11.14 12.39
CA GLY A 108 8.19 11.97 11.37
C GLY A 108 6.96 12.69 11.91
N PHE A 109 6.69 13.87 11.37
CA PHE A 109 5.57 14.70 11.80
C PHE A 109 4.37 14.48 10.88
N THR A 110 3.40 13.72 11.35
CA THR A 110 2.15 13.47 10.57
C THR A 110 1.31 14.74 10.38
N THR A 111 1.61 15.80 11.11
CA THR A 111 0.93 17.10 11.04
C THR A 111 1.58 18.06 10.05
N GLU A 112 2.81 17.78 9.60
CA GLU A 112 3.51 18.62 8.65
C GLU A 112 3.30 18.13 7.21
N PRO A 113 3.31 19.05 6.22
CA PRO A 113 3.26 18.69 4.83
C PRO A 113 4.52 17.91 4.41
N PHE A 114 4.38 16.98 3.47
CA PHE A 114 5.50 16.29 2.89
C PHE A 114 6.53 17.26 2.32
N ALA A 115 7.77 17.11 2.71
CA ALA A 115 8.89 17.93 2.26
C ALA A 115 9.85 17.11 1.37
N PRO A 116 10.62 17.78 0.50
CA PRO A 116 11.67 17.12 -0.27
C PRO A 116 12.66 16.40 0.66
N GLY A 117 13.08 15.21 0.26
CA GLY A 117 13.99 14.36 1.03
C GLY A 117 13.33 13.43 2.02
N TRP A 118 12.02 13.56 2.27
CA TRP A 118 11.30 12.57 3.08
C TRP A 118 11.28 11.22 2.38
N VAL A 119 11.48 10.16 3.16
CA VAL A 119 11.33 8.78 2.71
C VAL A 119 10.15 8.17 3.46
N LEU A 120 9.22 7.60 2.71
CA LEU A 120 7.96 7.04 3.23
C LEU A 120 7.74 5.64 2.66
N THR A 121 7.14 4.74 3.47
CA THR A 121 6.55 3.52 2.93
C THR A 121 5.18 3.80 2.31
N VAL A 122 4.74 2.94 1.41
CA VAL A 122 3.39 2.90 0.84
C VAL A 122 2.96 1.45 0.79
N GLU A 123 2.08 1.06 1.69
CA GLU A 123 1.82 -0.35 2.00
C GLU A 123 0.33 -0.69 2.12
N PRO A 124 -0.50 -0.40 1.12
CA PRO A 124 -1.90 -0.80 1.20
C PRO A 124 -2.05 -2.32 1.23
N GLY A 125 -3.09 -2.78 1.93
CA GLY A 125 -3.42 -4.19 2.03
C GLY A 125 -4.91 -4.44 2.01
N ILE A 126 -5.32 -5.63 1.57
CA ILE A 126 -6.69 -6.15 1.66
C ILE A 126 -6.64 -7.51 2.33
N TYR A 127 -7.38 -7.65 3.43
CA TYR A 127 -7.43 -8.85 4.24
C TYR A 127 -8.87 -9.35 4.34
N ILE A 128 -9.11 -10.58 3.85
CA ILE A 128 -10.44 -11.20 3.76
C ILE A 128 -10.40 -12.51 4.56
N PRO A 129 -10.67 -12.47 5.88
CA PRO A 129 -10.58 -13.66 6.74
C PRO A 129 -11.45 -14.81 6.25
N ASP A 130 -12.69 -14.53 5.83
CA ASP A 130 -13.64 -15.53 5.36
C ASP A 130 -13.16 -16.28 4.11
N GLU A 131 -12.35 -15.64 3.26
CA GLU A 131 -11.74 -16.24 2.07
C GLU A 131 -10.31 -16.75 2.33
N LYS A 132 -9.76 -16.53 3.52
CA LYS A 132 -8.35 -16.81 3.87
C LYS A 132 -7.38 -16.18 2.89
N ILE A 133 -7.69 -14.97 2.42
CA ILE A 133 -6.86 -14.19 1.52
C ILE A 133 -6.37 -12.94 2.23
N GLY A 134 -5.05 -12.75 2.24
CA GLY A 134 -4.40 -11.50 2.66
C GLY A 134 -3.40 -11.10 1.60
N VAL A 135 -3.48 -9.86 1.15
CA VAL A 135 -2.54 -9.27 0.20
C VAL A 135 -2.10 -7.92 0.74
N ARG A 136 -0.79 -7.75 0.94
CA ARG A 136 -0.14 -6.46 1.16
C ARG A 136 0.99 -6.32 0.15
N LEU A 137 1.13 -5.13 -0.39
CA LEU A 137 2.25 -4.73 -1.21
C LEU A 137 2.84 -3.47 -0.59
N ALA A 138 4.11 -3.47 -0.28
CA ALA A 138 4.80 -2.31 0.23
C ALA A 138 5.96 -1.93 -0.68
N ASN A 139 6.08 -0.66 -0.94
CA ASN A 139 7.25 -0.01 -1.50
C ASN A 139 7.59 1.20 -0.62
N TYR A 140 8.81 1.71 -0.77
CA TYR A 140 9.16 3.03 -0.25
C TYR A 140 9.41 3.99 -1.40
N LEU A 141 9.28 5.27 -1.11
CA LEU A 141 9.52 6.35 -2.05
C LEU A 141 10.25 7.50 -1.36
N SER A 142 11.03 8.24 -2.13
CA SER A 142 11.59 9.52 -1.71
C SER A 142 10.79 10.66 -2.32
N ILE A 143 10.38 11.61 -1.50
CA ILE A 143 9.68 12.82 -1.95
C ILE A 143 10.71 13.76 -2.60
N ARG A 144 10.55 14.08 -3.87
CA ARG A 144 11.40 15.03 -4.62
C ARG A 144 10.60 16.26 -5.05
N PRO A 145 11.27 17.40 -5.27
CA PRO A 145 10.60 18.67 -5.60
C PRO A 145 9.69 18.59 -6.84
N ASP A 146 10.09 17.79 -7.81
CA ASP A 146 9.47 17.67 -9.14
C ASP A 146 8.90 16.28 -9.45
N GLN A 147 9.26 15.28 -8.65
CA GLN A 147 8.84 13.90 -8.89
C GLN A 147 8.72 13.11 -7.59
N VAL A 148 7.73 12.25 -7.55
CA VAL A 148 7.73 11.09 -6.65
C VAL A 148 8.54 9.99 -7.34
N THR A 149 9.78 9.78 -6.92
CA THR A 149 10.60 8.74 -7.51
C THR A 149 10.35 7.40 -6.83
N GLN A 150 9.98 6.45 -7.65
CA GLN A 150 9.90 5.04 -7.29
C GLN A 150 11.27 4.39 -7.49
N GLU A 151 12.01 4.16 -6.44
CA GLU A 151 13.13 3.22 -6.49
C GLU A 151 12.58 1.79 -6.42
N THR A 152 12.20 1.23 -7.50
CA THR A 152 11.69 -0.12 -7.77
C THR A 152 10.21 -0.24 -8.14
N LEU A 153 9.86 0.17 -9.32
CA LEU A 153 8.65 -0.33 -9.98
C LEU A 153 8.98 -1.26 -11.15
N LYS A 154 9.77 -2.27 -10.91
CA LYS A 154 9.77 -3.45 -11.79
C LYS A 154 9.20 -4.65 -11.04
N THR A 155 7.96 -4.53 -10.61
CA THR A 155 7.13 -5.70 -10.32
C THR A 155 6.16 -5.88 -11.46
N SER A 156 6.66 -6.34 -12.60
CA SER A 156 5.84 -7.20 -13.42
C SER A 156 5.35 -8.33 -12.51
N VAL A 157 4.03 -8.55 -12.46
CA VAL A 157 3.48 -9.83 -12.01
C VAL A 157 4.33 -10.90 -12.70
N PRO A 158 4.97 -11.84 -11.96
CA PRO A 158 5.70 -12.90 -12.62
C PRO A 158 4.72 -13.64 -13.52
N SER A 159 4.78 -13.38 -14.82
CA SER A 159 4.20 -14.22 -15.84
C SER A 159 5.23 -15.32 -16.09
N GLY A 160 5.36 -16.25 -15.15
CA GLY A 160 6.37 -17.28 -15.35
C GLY A 160 6.34 -18.29 -14.22
N ARG A 161 6.42 -19.51 -14.57
CA ARG A 161 6.65 -20.63 -13.69
C ARG A 161 7.87 -20.35 -12.82
N VAL A 162 7.71 -20.38 -11.49
CA VAL A 162 8.85 -20.59 -10.60
C VAL A 162 9.39 -21.96 -10.97
N ALA A 163 10.54 -22.01 -11.62
CA ALA A 163 11.24 -23.28 -11.84
C ALA A 163 11.58 -23.84 -10.46
N ALA A 164 10.94 -24.94 -10.11
CA ALA A 164 11.35 -25.76 -8.98
C ALA A 164 12.79 -26.25 -9.26
N ARG A 165 13.70 -25.90 -8.37
CA ARG A 165 14.93 -26.63 -8.11
C ARG A 165 14.88 -27.23 -6.73
#